data_f099e4fb925d275a2aceab83ddaed030
#
_entry.id   f099e4fb925d275a2aceab83ddaed030
#
_cell.length_a   1.000
_cell.length_b   1.000
_cell.length_c   1.000
_cell.angle_alpha   90.00
_cell.angle_beta   90.00
_cell.angle_gamma   90.00
#
_symmetry.space_group_name_H-M   'P 1'
#
loop_
_entity.id
_entity.type
_entity.pdbx_description
1 polymer ?
#
loop_
_entity_poly.entity_id
_entity_poly.type
_entity_poly.pdbx_seq_one_letter_code
_entity_poly.pdbx_strand_id
1 'polypeptide(L)'
;MGLFSLIKNHFPDIEIHMSTQASVRNIEGVKYFAKQNIDRVVLAREMNIREIEEICHNCSIDIEVFVHGALCMSYSGQCSMIAKRSGNKGECGQPCRLPYSLLEDNKIIKKQKYLLSPMDLCTIEKVPKLIDAGIKSFKIEGRMKRPEYVGEVVKLMQEGSDILF
;
A
#
# COMPACT_ATOMS: atom_id res chain seq x y z
N MET A 1 -11.67 1.77 -13.82
CA MET A 1 -12.60 2.92 -14.01
C MET A 1 -14.04 2.49 -14.28
N GLY A 2 -14.34 1.47 -15.13
CA GLY A 2 -15.73 1.07 -15.44
C GLY A 2 -16.57 0.70 -14.22
N LEU A 3 -16.06 -0.15 -13.32
CA LEU A 3 -16.77 -0.49 -12.08
C LEU A 3 -17.04 0.74 -11.19
N PHE A 4 -16.08 1.66 -11.08
CA PHE A 4 -16.25 2.92 -10.37
C PHE A 4 -17.46 3.71 -10.90
N SER A 5 -17.54 3.91 -12.22
CA SER A 5 -18.65 4.64 -12.86
C SER A 5 -20.01 3.96 -12.59
N LEU A 6 -20.07 2.61 -12.65
CA LEU A 6 -21.27 1.85 -12.33
C LEU A 6 -21.70 2.05 -10.88
N ILE A 7 -20.76 1.98 -9.92
CA ILE A 7 -21.08 2.16 -8.50
C ILE A 7 -21.61 3.58 -8.25
N LYS A 8 -20.93 4.62 -8.73
CA LYS A 8 -21.37 6.02 -8.51
C LYS A 8 -22.74 6.30 -9.15
N ASN A 9 -23.07 5.65 -10.27
CA ASN A 9 -24.36 5.84 -10.91
C ASN A 9 -25.52 5.14 -10.19
N HIS A 10 -25.28 3.96 -9.61
CA HIS A 10 -26.34 3.15 -8.98
C HIS A 10 -26.38 3.28 -7.46
N PHE A 11 -25.26 3.66 -6.83
CA PHE A 11 -25.08 3.75 -5.39
C PHE A 11 -24.27 5.01 -5.03
N PRO A 12 -24.84 6.21 -5.21
CA PRO A 12 -24.10 7.47 -5.06
C PRO A 12 -23.56 7.72 -3.64
N ASP A 13 -24.22 7.14 -2.63
CA ASP A 13 -23.88 7.34 -1.22
C ASP A 13 -22.79 6.41 -0.70
N ILE A 14 -22.34 5.45 -1.52
CA ILE A 14 -21.25 4.55 -1.12
C ILE A 14 -19.90 5.28 -1.23
N GLU A 15 -19.14 5.28 -0.14
CA GLU A 15 -17.75 5.75 -0.15
C GLU A 15 -16.88 4.87 -1.04
N ILE A 16 -16.10 5.50 -1.90
CA ILE A 16 -15.18 4.80 -2.82
C ILE A 16 -13.76 5.16 -2.49
N HIS A 17 -12.97 4.13 -2.18
CA HIS A 17 -11.54 4.25 -1.91
C HIS A 17 -10.73 3.75 -3.11
N MET A 18 -9.86 4.61 -3.64
CA MET A 18 -8.96 4.23 -4.72
C MET A 18 -7.79 3.42 -4.17
N SER A 19 -7.65 2.19 -4.65
CA SER A 19 -6.61 1.27 -4.21
C SER A 19 -5.21 1.74 -4.63
N THR A 20 -4.18 1.32 -3.88
CA THR A 20 -2.76 1.44 -4.28
C THR A 20 -2.46 0.83 -5.66
N GLN A 21 -3.34 -0.05 -6.18
CA GLN A 21 -3.25 -0.57 -7.55
C GLN A 21 -3.44 0.50 -8.63
N ALA A 22 -4.00 1.67 -8.27
CA ALA A 22 -4.11 2.82 -9.17
C ALA A 22 -2.77 3.56 -9.35
N SER A 23 -1.71 3.14 -8.65
CA SER A 23 -0.35 3.70 -8.79
C SER A 23 -0.25 5.20 -8.53
N VAL A 24 -1.01 5.74 -7.58
CA VAL A 24 -1.00 7.17 -7.26
C VAL A 24 0.28 7.52 -6.50
N ARG A 25 1.15 8.31 -7.15
CA ARG A 25 2.52 8.62 -6.68
C ARG A 25 2.83 10.11 -6.63
N ASN A 26 1.86 10.96 -6.90
CA ASN A 26 2.06 12.41 -6.87
C ASN A 26 0.74 13.14 -6.65
N ILE A 27 0.85 14.41 -6.36
CA ILE A 27 -0.28 15.30 -6.09
C ILE A 27 -1.28 15.38 -7.25
N GLU A 28 -0.80 15.35 -8.51
CA GLU A 28 -1.67 15.45 -9.67
C GLU A 28 -2.55 14.21 -9.85
N GLY A 29 -2.01 13.01 -9.52
CA GLY A 29 -2.79 11.78 -9.44
C GLY A 29 -3.88 11.85 -8.38
N VAL A 30 -3.58 12.40 -7.20
CA VAL A 30 -4.57 12.60 -6.13
C VAL A 30 -5.65 13.58 -6.57
N LYS A 31 -5.27 14.74 -7.12
CA LYS A 31 -6.21 15.75 -7.65
C LYS A 31 -7.11 15.18 -8.76
N TYR A 32 -6.56 14.30 -9.60
CA TYR A 32 -7.37 13.63 -10.62
C TYR A 32 -8.51 12.81 -10.01
N PHE A 33 -8.20 11.99 -8.97
CA PHE A 33 -9.22 11.18 -8.31
C PHE A 33 -10.19 12.03 -7.46
N ALA A 34 -9.72 13.10 -6.83
CA ALA A 34 -10.58 14.06 -6.14
C ALA A 34 -11.64 14.65 -7.08
N LYS A 35 -11.26 15.03 -8.31
CA LYS A 35 -12.20 15.53 -9.34
C LYS A 35 -13.21 14.47 -9.80
N GLN A 36 -12.96 13.19 -9.57
CA GLN A 36 -13.88 12.10 -9.86
C GLN A 36 -14.82 11.77 -8.69
N ASN A 37 -14.84 12.57 -7.61
CA ASN A 37 -15.59 12.32 -6.39
C ASN A 37 -15.22 10.96 -5.74
N ILE A 38 -13.94 10.62 -5.73
CA ILE A 38 -13.38 9.56 -4.91
C ILE A 38 -13.22 10.10 -3.49
N ASP A 39 -13.57 9.29 -2.49
CA ASP A 39 -13.60 9.72 -1.09
C ASP A 39 -12.22 9.56 -0.43
N ARG A 40 -11.45 8.54 -0.82
CA ARG A 40 -10.11 8.27 -0.29
C ARG A 40 -9.16 7.70 -1.34
N VAL A 41 -7.89 8.07 -1.24
CA VAL A 41 -6.81 7.50 -2.07
C VAL A 41 -5.77 6.80 -1.21
N VAL A 42 -5.50 5.53 -1.52
CA VAL A 42 -4.37 4.78 -0.96
C VAL A 42 -3.13 5.08 -1.79
N LEU A 43 -2.19 5.82 -1.23
CA LEU A 43 -0.96 6.20 -1.93
C LEU A 43 -0.07 4.98 -2.23
N ALA A 44 0.74 5.12 -3.26
CA ALA A 44 1.79 4.15 -3.57
C ALA A 44 2.81 4.07 -2.44
N ARG A 45 3.38 2.86 -2.24
CA ARG A 45 4.33 2.58 -1.13
C ARG A 45 5.69 3.23 -1.31
N GLU A 46 5.97 3.71 -2.51
CA GLU A 46 7.24 4.32 -2.91
C GLU A 46 7.39 5.78 -2.47
N MET A 47 6.30 6.38 -2.00
CA MET A 47 6.29 7.79 -1.61
C MET A 47 7.02 8.03 -0.30
N ASN A 48 7.77 9.12 -0.24
CA ASN A 48 8.42 9.56 0.99
C ASN A 48 7.51 10.51 1.81
N ILE A 49 7.88 10.76 3.06
CA ILE A 49 7.06 11.55 3.99
C ILE A 49 6.82 12.98 3.46
N ARG A 50 7.82 13.63 2.86
CA ARG A 50 7.68 15.02 2.38
C ARG A 50 6.66 15.12 1.24
N GLU A 51 6.66 14.15 0.32
CA GLU A 51 5.67 14.06 -0.75
C GLU A 51 4.26 13.82 -0.19
N ILE A 52 4.15 13.00 0.85
CA ILE A 52 2.89 12.74 1.54
C ILE A 52 2.37 14.01 2.23
N GLU A 53 3.23 14.72 2.96
CA GLU A 53 2.91 16.01 3.59
C GLU A 53 2.42 17.04 2.57
N GLU A 54 3.13 17.18 1.45
CA GLU A 54 2.73 18.07 0.36
C GLU A 54 1.33 17.75 -0.17
N ILE A 55 1.02 16.45 -0.36
CA ILE A 55 -0.30 16.02 -0.82
C ILE A 55 -1.37 16.35 0.20
N CYS A 56 -1.15 16.03 1.47
CA CYS A 56 -2.14 16.25 2.53
C CYS A 56 -2.46 17.74 2.72
N HIS A 57 -1.45 18.62 2.60
CA HIS A 57 -1.65 20.06 2.71
C HIS A 57 -2.35 20.70 1.50
N ASN A 58 -2.27 20.07 0.32
CA ASN A 58 -2.76 20.65 -0.93
C ASN A 58 -3.95 19.92 -1.55
N CYS A 59 -4.49 18.90 -0.88
CA CYS A 59 -5.64 18.14 -1.32
C CYS A 59 -6.65 17.95 -0.19
N SER A 60 -7.94 18.05 -0.52
CA SER A 60 -9.04 17.89 0.45
C SER A 60 -9.56 16.45 0.56
N ILE A 61 -9.08 15.54 -0.28
CA ILE A 61 -9.46 14.13 -0.28
C ILE A 61 -8.73 13.37 0.83
N ASP A 62 -9.38 12.38 1.42
CA ASP A 62 -8.75 11.53 2.44
C ASP A 62 -7.58 10.73 1.88
N ILE A 63 -6.48 10.72 2.62
CA ILE A 63 -5.26 10.00 2.25
C ILE A 63 -5.04 8.82 3.19
N GLU A 64 -4.76 7.65 2.59
CA GLU A 64 -4.39 6.42 3.28
C GLU A 64 -2.98 5.99 2.87
N VAL A 65 -2.15 5.60 3.84
CA VAL A 65 -0.79 5.13 3.62
C VAL A 65 -0.51 3.79 4.30
N PHE A 66 0.36 2.98 3.70
CA PHE A 66 0.85 1.78 4.37
C PHE A 66 1.86 2.16 5.46
N VAL A 67 1.66 1.60 6.66
CA VAL A 67 2.52 1.86 7.82
C VAL A 67 3.23 0.62 8.33
N HIS A 68 2.71 -0.57 8.03
CA HIS A 68 3.31 -1.82 8.50
C HIS A 68 3.01 -3.01 7.59
N GLY A 69 3.90 -4.01 7.64
CA GLY A 69 3.71 -5.31 7.00
C GLY A 69 4.44 -5.48 5.68
N ALA A 70 3.98 -6.44 4.88
CA ALA A 70 4.71 -6.88 3.70
C ALA A 70 4.81 -5.81 2.61
N LEU A 71 6.04 -5.38 2.29
CA LEU A 71 6.30 -4.52 1.13
C LEU A 71 6.21 -5.31 -0.17
N CYS A 72 5.71 -4.66 -1.22
CA CYS A 72 5.76 -5.18 -2.58
C CYS A 72 7.16 -4.96 -3.18
N MET A 73 7.71 -5.95 -3.88
CA MET A 73 8.98 -5.81 -4.60
C MET A 73 8.83 -5.01 -5.91
N SER A 74 7.61 -4.93 -6.43
CA SER A 74 7.28 -4.18 -7.64
C SER A 74 6.77 -2.78 -7.30
N TYR A 75 6.81 -1.87 -8.26
CA TYR A 75 6.07 -0.61 -8.12
C TYR A 75 4.59 -0.90 -7.86
N SER A 76 3.97 -0.06 -7.03
CA SER A 76 2.56 -0.20 -6.67
C SER A 76 1.68 -0.20 -7.92
N GLY A 77 0.83 -1.23 -8.06
CA GLY A 77 -0.03 -1.42 -9.23
C GLY A 77 0.64 -1.96 -10.49
N GLN A 78 1.97 -2.22 -10.47
CA GLN A 78 2.75 -2.64 -11.64
C GLN A 78 3.54 -3.92 -11.34
N CYS A 79 2.85 -4.96 -10.86
CA CYS A 79 3.49 -6.23 -10.58
C CYS A 79 4.00 -6.89 -11.86
N SER A 80 5.33 -7.12 -11.94
CA SER A 80 5.99 -7.81 -13.04
C SER A 80 6.07 -9.33 -12.85
N MET A 81 5.64 -9.85 -11.69
CA MET A 81 5.60 -11.28 -11.44
C MET A 81 4.44 -11.92 -12.20
N ILE A 82 4.76 -12.65 -13.28
CA ILE A 82 3.76 -13.39 -14.05
C ILE A 82 3.39 -14.64 -13.27
N ALA A 83 2.30 -14.58 -12.54
CA ALA A 83 1.77 -15.70 -11.78
C ALA A 83 0.25 -15.79 -11.96
N LYS A 84 -0.30 -16.98 -11.75
CA LYS A 84 -1.74 -17.24 -11.82
C LYS A 84 -2.52 -16.33 -10.86
N ARG A 85 -1.92 -15.98 -9.70
CA ARG A 85 -2.43 -15.02 -8.71
C ARG A 85 -1.55 -13.78 -8.70
N SER A 86 -1.85 -12.83 -9.56
CA SER A 86 -1.11 -11.58 -9.72
C SER A 86 -1.67 -10.46 -8.84
N GLY A 87 -0.78 -9.63 -8.29
CA GLY A 87 -1.16 -8.41 -7.58
C GLY A 87 -2.01 -7.46 -8.40
N ASN A 88 -1.77 -7.38 -9.71
CA ASN A 88 -2.53 -6.52 -10.64
C ASN A 88 -4.02 -6.92 -10.79
N LYS A 89 -4.38 -8.12 -10.34
CA LYS A 89 -5.76 -8.62 -10.31
C LYS A 89 -6.37 -8.60 -8.90
N GLY A 90 -5.69 -8.01 -7.92
CA GLY A 90 -6.12 -8.03 -6.52
C GLY A 90 -5.95 -9.40 -5.82
N GLU A 91 -5.36 -10.38 -6.49
CA GLU A 91 -5.23 -11.77 -6.02
C GLU A 91 -3.79 -12.15 -5.65
N CYS A 92 -3.00 -11.20 -5.15
CA CYS A 92 -1.58 -11.42 -4.87
C CYS A 92 -1.35 -12.61 -3.93
N GLY A 93 -0.73 -13.67 -4.46
CA GLY A 93 -0.25 -14.83 -3.71
C GLY A 93 1.19 -14.69 -3.20
N GLN A 94 1.78 -13.50 -3.33
CA GLN A 94 3.16 -13.18 -2.94
C GLN A 94 4.22 -14.13 -3.55
N PRO A 95 4.23 -14.40 -4.86
CA PRO A 95 5.22 -15.27 -5.49
C PRO A 95 6.65 -14.75 -5.30
N CYS A 96 6.84 -13.43 -5.19
CA CYS A 96 8.14 -12.82 -4.89
C CYS A 96 8.72 -13.21 -3.51
N ARG A 97 7.88 -13.78 -2.61
CA ARG A 97 8.30 -14.27 -1.28
C ARG A 97 8.70 -15.75 -1.27
N LEU A 98 8.73 -16.40 -2.43
CA LEU A 98 9.20 -17.78 -2.56
C LEU A 98 10.73 -17.83 -2.73
N PRO A 99 11.36 -18.97 -2.40
CA PRO A 99 12.78 -19.14 -2.64
C PRO A 99 13.07 -19.38 -4.14
N TYR A 100 14.01 -18.61 -4.66
CA TYR A 100 14.48 -18.70 -6.04
C TYR A 100 15.96 -19.03 -6.09
N SER A 101 16.41 -19.67 -7.19
CA SER A 101 17.83 -19.84 -7.48
C SER A 101 18.28 -18.81 -8.50
N LEU A 102 19.42 -18.19 -8.24
CA LEU A 102 20.08 -17.29 -9.17
C LEU A 102 21.00 -18.09 -10.10
N LEU A 103 20.81 -17.90 -11.40
CA LEU A 103 21.65 -18.48 -12.42
C LEU A 103 22.39 -17.40 -13.21
N GLU A 104 23.66 -17.68 -13.55
CA GLU A 104 24.46 -16.94 -14.52
C GLU A 104 25.04 -17.97 -15.48
N ASP A 105 24.89 -17.77 -16.78
CA ASP A 105 25.33 -18.70 -17.84
C ASP A 105 24.90 -20.17 -17.57
N ASN A 106 23.66 -20.37 -17.16
CA ASN A 106 23.08 -21.65 -16.75
C ASN A 106 23.74 -22.34 -15.53
N LYS A 107 24.63 -21.65 -14.81
CA LYS A 107 25.22 -22.13 -13.56
C LYS A 107 24.50 -21.52 -12.37
N ILE A 108 24.24 -22.34 -11.36
CA ILE A 108 23.60 -21.87 -10.12
C ILE A 108 24.65 -21.11 -9.28
N ILE A 109 24.46 -19.79 -9.12
CA ILE A 109 25.29 -18.95 -8.23
C ILE A 109 24.77 -18.98 -6.79
N LYS A 110 23.44 -18.87 -6.64
CA LYS A 110 22.75 -18.97 -5.33
C LYS A 110 21.56 -19.88 -5.46
N LYS A 111 21.50 -20.91 -4.62
CA LYS A 111 20.43 -21.90 -4.61
C LYS A 111 19.40 -21.55 -3.54
N GLN A 112 18.11 -21.54 -3.92
CA GLN A 112 16.96 -21.44 -3.04
C GLN A 112 17.08 -20.35 -1.95
N LYS A 113 17.22 -19.10 -2.38
CA LYS A 113 17.24 -17.91 -1.51
C LYS A 113 16.03 -17.01 -1.78
N TYR A 114 15.63 -16.27 -0.78
CA TYR A 114 14.51 -15.30 -0.88
C TYR A 114 14.97 -14.00 -1.54
N LEU A 115 15.51 -14.10 -2.76
CA LEU A 115 16.23 -13.02 -3.46
C LEU A 115 15.34 -11.83 -3.81
N LEU A 116 14.04 -12.06 -3.98
CA LEU A 116 13.05 -11.05 -4.36
C LEU A 116 12.19 -10.58 -3.17
N SER A 117 12.43 -11.11 -1.97
CA SER A 117 11.64 -10.78 -0.80
C SER A 117 12.23 -9.57 -0.08
N PRO A 118 11.60 -8.37 -0.16
CA PRO A 118 12.02 -7.25 0.66
C PRO A 118 11.66 -7.49 2.13
N MET A 119 12.31 -6.75 3.02
CA MET A 119 11.92 -6.69 4.43
C MET A 119 10.53 -6.10 4.57
N ASP A 120 9.82 -6.47 5.64
CA ASP A 120 8.54 -5.86 5.95
C ASP A 120 8.74 -4.39 6.38
N LEU A 121 7.76 -3.57 6.03
CA LEU A 121 7.70 -2.18 6.47
C LEU A 121 7.41 -2.14 7.97
N CYS A 122 8.08 -1.26 8.68
CA CYS A 122 7.74 -0.86 10.05
C CYS A 122 7.98 0.63 10.19
N THR A 123 6.92 1.39 10.37
CA THR A 123 6.98 2.85 10.49
C THR A 123 6.42 3.37 11.81
N ILE A 124 6.38 2.55 12.85
CA ILE A 124 5.80 2.92 14.15
C ILE A 124 6.39 4.24 14.69
N GLU A 125 7.70 4.43 14.58
CA GLU A 125 8.38 5.66 14.98
C GLU A 125 8.03 6.90 14.14
N LYS A 126 7.42 6.69 12.97
CA LYS A 126 7.02 7.74 12.02
C LYS A 126 5.52 8.05 12.08
N VAL A 127 4.75 7.26 12.81
CA VAL A 127 3.31 7.45 12.95
C VAL A 127 2.98 8.89 13.42
N PRO A 128 3.67 9.46 14.43
CA PRO A 128 3.43 10.85 14.82
C PRO A 128 3.52 11.83 13.67
N LYS A 129 4.60 11.76 12.90
CA LYS A 129 4.79 12.64 11.73
C LYS A 129 3.72 12.46 10.65
N LEU A 130 3.23 11.23 10.47
CA LEU A 130 2.17 10.96 9.51
C LEU A 130 0.82 11.54 9.98
N ILE A 131 0.56 11.53 11.29
CA ILE A 131 -0.61 12.17 11.89
C ILE A 131 -0.52 13.69 11.71
N ASP A 132 0.61 14.29 12.05
CA ASP A 132 0.87 15.73 11.88
C ASP A 132 0.73 16.16 10.42
N ALA A 133 1.13 15.31 9.48
CA ALA A 133 0.95 15.52 8.04
C ALA A 133 -0.52 15.51 7.60
N GLY A 134 -1.46 15.06 8.45
CA GLY A 134 -2.90 15.04 8.16
C GLY A 134 -3.40 13.74 7.53
N ILE A 135 -2.65 12.63 7.66
CA ILE A 135 -3.11 11.31 7.20
C ILE A 135 -4.36 10.89 7.98
N LYS A 136 -5.37 10.42 7.25
CA LYS A 136 -6.67 10.00 7.82
C LYS A 136 -6.79 8.50 8.03
N SER A 137 -5.96 7.70 7.35
CA SER A 137 -6.04 6.25 7.44
C SER A 137 -4.68 5.58 7.34
N PHE A 138 -4.41 4.65 8.25
CA PHE A 138 -3.22 3.82 8.28
C PHE A 138 -3.55 2.40 7.85
N LYS A 139 -2.78 1.88 6.91
CA LYS A 139 -2.98 0.54 6.36
C LYS A 139 -1.88 -0.42 6.77
N ILE A 140 -2.30 -1.56 7.29
CA ILE A 140 -1.42 -2.67 7.66
C ILE A 140 -1.57 -3.78 6.62
N GLU A 141 -0.47 -4.22 6.01
CA GLU A 141 -0.49 -5.34 5.07
C GLU A 141 -0.32 -6.66 5.84
N GLY A 142 -1.46 -7.33 6.07
CA GLY A 142 -1.52 -8.57 6.85
C GLY A 142 -2.14 -9.77 6.12
N ARG A 143 -2.43 -9.68 4.80
CA ARG A 143 -3.18 -10.70 4.05
C ARG A 143 -2.65 -12.13 4.21
N MET A 144 -1.33 -12.31 4.20
CA MET A 144 -0.67 -13.61 4.31
C MET A 144 -0.08 -13.86 5.71
N LYS A 145 -0.44 -13.04 6.68
CA LYS A 145 0.01 -13.16 8.07
C LYS A 145 -1.05 -13.88 8.91
N ARG A 146 -0.65 -14.39 10.06
CA ARG A 146 -1.57 -14.98 11.03
C ARG A 146 -2.41 -13.89 11.70
N PRO A 147 -3.64 -14.20 12.16
CA PRO A 147 -4.50 -13.23 12.84
C PRO A 147 -3.83 -12.61 14.07
N GLU A 148 -3.06 -13.40 14.83
CA GLU A 148 -2.35 -12.92 16.03
C GLU A 148 -1.34 -11.82 15.69
N TYR A 149 -0.59 -12.00 14.58
CA TYR A 149 0.34 -10.97 14.09
C TYR A 149 -0.40 -9.66 13.78
N VAL A 150 -1.54 -9.75 13.09
CA VAL A 150 -2.31 -8.55 12.74
C VAL A 150 -2.85 -7.86 14.00
N GLY A 151 -3.37 -8.64 14.96
CA GLY A 151 -3.87 -8.13 16.23
C GLY A 151 -2.80 -7.39 17.04
N GLU A 152 -1.62 -7.97 17.20
CA GLU A 152 -0.51 -7.33 17.91
C GLU A 152 -0.01 -6.06 17.20
N VAL A 153 0.09 -6.09 15.88
CA VAL A 153 0.51 -4.90 15.11
C VAL A 153 -0.51 -3.77 15.25
N VAL A 154 -1.80 -4.08 15.17
CA VAL A 154 -2.86 -3.07 15.35
C VAL A 154 -2.76 -2.44 16.75
N LYS A 155 -2.61 -3.27 17.77
CA LYS A 155 -2.47 -2.81 19.16
C LYS A 155 -1.27 -1.87 19.32
N LEU A 156 -0.09 -2.28 18.84
CA LEU A 156 1.12 -1.46 18.90
C LEU A 156 0.98 -0.13 18.15
N MET A 157 0.30 -0.12 17.00
CA MET A 157 0.06 1.10 16.23
C MET A 157 -0.93 2.03 16.93
N GLN A 158 -1.94 1.51 17.63
CA GLN A 158 -2.86 2.28 18.45
C GLN A 158 -2.14 2.88 19.66
N GLU A 159 -1.40 2.07 20.42
CA GLU A 159 -0.60 2.56 21.55
C GLU A 159 0.42 3.63 21.11
N GLY A 160 1.04 3.46 19.94
CA GLY A 160 1.95 4.45 19.36
C GLY A 160 1.25 5.75 18.95
N SER A 161 -0.04 5.71 18.60
CA SER A 161 -0.85 6.90 18.33
C SER A 161 -1.39 7.56 19.61
N ASP A 162 -1.72 6.75 20.65
CA ASP A 162 -2.27 7.23 21.92
C ASP A 162 -1.23 7.95 22.82
N ILE A 163 0.07 7.71 22.58
CA ILE A 163 1.15 8.45 23.27
C ILE A 163 1.20 9.94 22.86
N LEU A 164 0.41 10.34 21.86
CA LEU A 164 0.41 11.70 21.31
C LEU A 164 -0.87 12.48 21.60
N PHE A 165 -1.82 11.89 22.25
CA PHE A 165 -3.05 12.48 22.77
C PHE A 165 -3.08 12.29 24.29
#